data_f76965f2410686623c357cf5fce1dee4
#
_entry.id   f76965f2410686623c357cf5fce1dee4
#
_cell.length_a   1.000
_cell.length_b   1.000
_cell.length_c   1.000
_cell.angle_alpha   90.00
_cell.angle_beta   90.00
_cell.angle_gamma   90.00
#
_symmetry.space_group_name_H-M   'P 1'
#
loop_
_entity.id
_entity.type
_entity.pdbx_description
1 polymer ?
#
loop_
_entity_poly.entity_id
_entity_poly.type
_entity_poly.pdbx_seq_one_letter_code
_entity_poly.pdbx_strand_id
1 'polypeptide(L)'
;NDNTFSTCLFYKKEIKDGKFIKFGFTYDFSTSLKSNRFSQLERKIPNSLTVLVVDTIYNDKISQFNIPSSLGLGVSYEIIDKLSFGLEFRTSSWDNSSGYFENPFKNYKRSYQMSTGIEIIPDAENVNSFFRRVTYRGGLLIKKSPIIINNNQLNTTALTFGLSLPVGSISRVNIGIETGKRGNINKISIKENYLKFIVGSSINNVWFIKRKFD
;
A
#
# COMPACT_ATOMS: atom_id res chain seq x y z
N ASN A 1 -20.70 0.92 -17.64
CA ASN A 1 -19.73 1.82 -17.02
C ASN A 1 -19.92 1.74 -15.51
N ASP A 2 -18.88 1.33 -14.83
CA ASP A 2 -18.89 1.21 -13.37
C ASP A 2 -18.11 2.39 -12.80
N ASN A 3 -18.72 3.13 -11.87
CA ASN A 3 -18.14 4.32 -11.28
C ASN A 3 -17.73 4.02 -9.84
N THR A 4 -16.55 4.48 -9.43
CA THR A 4 -16.08 4.47 -8.05
C THR A 4 -16.03 5.90 -7.54
N PHE A 5 -16.44 6.11 -6.30
CA PHE A 5 -16.42 7.42 -5.66
C PHE A 5 -15.54 7.36 -4.41
N SER A 6 -14.72 8.38 -4.26
CA SER A 6 -13.88 8.58 -3.07
C SER A 6 -14.00 10.02 -2.63
N THR A 7 -13.96 10.25 -1.33
CA THR A 7 -13.87 11.58 -0.74
C THR A 7 -12.67 11.67 0.17
N CYS A 8 -12.04 12.83 0.21
CA CYS A 8 -10.93 13.09 1.11
C CYS A 8 -11.07 14.47 1.75
N LEU A 9 -10.64 14.56 2.99
CA LEU A 9 -10.48 15.80 3.73
C LEU A 9 -9.04 15.87 4.23
N PHE A 10 -8.40 17.00 3.99
CA PHE A 10 -7.05 17.26 4.46
C PHE A 10 -7.03 18.59 5.19
N TYR A 11 -6.48 18.57 6.41
CA TYR A 11 -6.30 19.76 7.23
C TYR A 11 -4.83 19.89 7.63
N LYS A 12 -4.23 21.05 7.39
CA LYS A 12 -2.87 21.39 7.80
C LYS A 12 -2.90 22.65 8.63
N LYS A 13 -2.30 22.59 9.82
CA LYS A 13 -2.15 23.75 10.71
C LYS A 13 -0.69 23.94 11.06
N GLU A 14 -0.21 25.15 10.90
CA GLU A 14 1.05 25.59 11.45
C GLU A 14 0.87 25.95 12.93
N ILE A 15 1.69 25.34 13.80
CA ILE A 15 1.64 25.60 15.25
C ILE A 15 2.66 26.67 15.62
N LYS A 16 3.82 26.61 14.99
CA LYS A 16 4.95 27.51 15.17
C LYS A 16 5.78 27.46 13.90
N ASP A 17 6.61 28.45 13.64
CA ASP A 17 7.46 28.60 12.47
C ASP A 17 8.09 27.25 12.05
N GLY A 18 7.70 26.76 10.88
CA GLY A 18 8.19 25.49 10.32
C GLY A 18 7.69 24.22 11.01
N LYS A 19 6.71 24.29 11.93
CA LYS A 19 6.12 23.13 12.61
C LYS A 19 4.65 22.98 12.26
N PHE A 20 4.29 21.81 11.75
CA PHE A 20 2.94 21.53 11.25
C PHE A 20 2.34 20.31 11.90
N ILE A 21 1.04 20.37 12.17
CA ILE A 21 0.18 19.20 12.37
C ILE A 21 -0.71 19.07 11.13
N LYS A 22 -0.83 17.82 10.65
CA LYS A 22 -1.67 17.49 9.50
C LYS A 22 -2.63 16.37 9.90
N PHE A 23 -3.88 16.50 9.48
CA PHE A 23 -4.92 15.48 9.62
C PHE A 23 -5.42 15.11 8.24
N GLY A 24 -5.58 13.83 8.01
CA GLY A 24 -6.13 13.28 6.78
C GLY A 24 -7.29 12.35 7.08
N PHE A 25 -8.34 12.46 6.30
CA PHE A 25 -9.48 11.57 6.28
C PHE A 25 -9.74 11.15 4.84
N THR A 26 -9.95 9.87 4.60
CA THR A 26 -10.36 9.34 3.29
C THR A 26 -11.51 8.36 3.47
N TYR A 27 -12.48 8.42 2.57
CA TYR A 27 -13.57 7.48 2.53
C TYR A 27 -13.83 7.05 1.10
N ASP A 28 -13.69 5.76 0.83
CA ASP A 28 -14.01 5.15 -0.44
C ASP A 28 -15.38 4.48 -0.31
N PHE A 29 -16.31 4.84 -1.18
CA PHE A 29 -17.64 4.25 -1.20
C PHE A 29 -17.59 2.83 -1.77
N SER A 30 -18.47 1.96 -1.26
CA SER A 30 -18.63 0.64 -1.86
C SER A 30 -19.16 0.75 -3.27
N THR A 31 -18.61 -0.06 -4.17
CA THR A 31 -19.00 -0.03 -5.59
C THR A 31 -19.20 -1.46 -6.07
N SER A 32 -20.25 -1.68 -6.85
CA SER A 32 -20.51 -2.95 -7.51
C SER A 32 -20.04 -2.90 -8.95
N LEU A 33 -19.07 -3.74 -9.28
CA LEU A 33 -18.54 -3.89 -10.63
C LEU A 33 -19.26 -5.04 -11.34
N LYS A 34 -19.69 -4.81 -12.57
CA LYS A 34 -20.21 -5.86 -13.46
C LYS A 34 -19.07 -6.48 -14.22
N SER A 35 -19.05 -7.79 -14.27
CA SER A 35 -18.04 -8.55 -14.99
C SER A 35 -18.67 -9.73 -15.74
N ASN A 36 -18.22 -9.95 -16.96
CA ASN A 36 -18.61 -11.12 -17.73
C ASN A 36 -17.62 -12.26 -17.43
N ARG A 37 -18.15 -13.44 -17.14
CA ARG A 37 -17.35 -14.61 -16.84
C ARG A 37 -17.44 -15.62 -17.98
N PHE A 38 -16.27 -15.97 -18.50
CA PHE A 38 -16.09 -17.09 -19.39
C PHE A 38 -15.24 -18.16 -18.70
N SER A 39 -15.67 -19.41 -18.72
CA SER A 39 -14.93 -20.53 -18.17
C SER A 39 -15.12 -21.76 -19.06
N GLN A 40 -14.01 -22.38 -19.48
CA GLN A 40 -14.00 -23.60 -20.29
C GLN A 40 -13.06 -24.62 -19.68
N LEU A 41 -13.40 -25.89 -19.86
CA LEU A 41 -12.56 -27.02 -19.55
C LEU A 41 -11.96 -27.55 -20.85
N GLU A 42 -10.62 -27.55 -20.93
CA GLU A 42 -9.90 -28.08 -22.08
C GLU A 42 -9.20 -29.39 -21.72
N ARG A 43 -9.39 -30.43 -22.53
CA ARG A 43 -8.60 -31.67 -22.47
C ARG A 43 -7.52 -31.58 -23.55
N LYS A 44 -6.26 -31.60 -23.13
CA LYS A 44 -5.10 -31.55 -24.04
C LYS A 44 -4.36 -32.91 -24.06
N ILE A 45 -3.72 -33.22 -25.18
CA ILE A 45 -2.79 -34.35 -25.27
C ILE A 45 -1.52 -33.92 -24.48
N PRO A 46 -0.99 -34.80 -23.58
CA PRO A 46 0.28 -34.52 -22.91
C PRO A 46 1.39 -34.24 -23.94
N ASN A 47 2.17 -33.21 -23.70
CA ASN A 47 3.26 -32.74 -24.58
C ASN A 47 2.84 -32.28 -25.98
N SER A 48 1.57 -31.92 -26.20
CA SER A 48 1.06 -31.37 -27.44
C SER A 48 0.22 -30.12 -27.16
N LEU A 49 0.21 -29.18 -28.11
CA LEU A 49 -0.69 -28.02 -28.09
C LEU A 49 -2.12 -28.36 -28.57
N THR A 50 -2.34 -29.63 -28.99
CA THR A 50 -3.62 -30.05 -29.54
C THR A 50 -4.67 -30.19 -28.45
N VAL A 51 -5.76 -29.43 -28.57
CA VAL A 51 -6.93 -29.49 -27.70
C VAL A 51 -7.86 -30.55 -28.29
N LEU A 52 -8.20 -31.61 -27.51
CA LEU A 52 -9.08 -32.70 -27.94
C LEU A 52 -10.56 -32.38 -27.70
N VAL A 53 -10.85 -31.77 -26.57
CA VAL A 53 -12.23 -31.47 -26.15
C VAL A 53 -12.23 -30.13 -25.45
N VAL A 54 -13.21 -29.31 -25.79
CA VAL A 54 -13.52 -28.06 -25.09
C VAL A 54 -14.95 -28.15 -24.59
N ASP A 55 -15.14 -28.04 -23.29
CA ASP A 55 -16.45 -27.96 -22.66
C ASP A 55 -16.59 -26.61 -21.99
N THR A 56 -17.61 -25.86 -22.39
CA THR A 56 -17.84 -24.51 -21.85
C THR A 56 -18.72 -24.60 -20.61
N ILE A 57 -18.15 -24.35 -19.46
CA ILE A 57 -18.86 -24.40 -18.17
C ILE A 57 -19.72 -23.14 -17.96
N TYR A 58 -19.19 -21.97 -18.33
CA TYR A 58 -19.89 -20.70 -18.25
C TYR A 58 -19.58 -19.87 -19.49
N ASN A 59 -20.63 -19.33 -20.11
CA ASN A 59 -20.51 -18.40 -21.21
C ASN A 59 -21.33 -17.16 -20.90
N ASP A 60 -20.69 -15.98 -20.88
CA ASP A 60 -21.29 -14.66 -20.67
C ASP A 60 -22.17 -14.52 -19.42
N LYS A 61 -21.89 -15.30 -18.38
CA LYS A 61 -22.59 -15.13 -17.11
C LYS A 61 -22.16 -13.80 -16.49
N ILE A 62 -23.10 -12.85 -16.42
CA ILE A 62 -22.88 -11.59 -15.71
C ILE A 62 -22.72 -11.88 -14.22
N SER A 63 -21.59 -11.52 -13.69
CA SER A 63 -21.28 -11.62 -12.26
C SER A 63 -21.08 -10.22 -11.69
N GLN A 64 -21.49 -9.99 -10.45
CA GLN A 64 -21.23 -8.75 -9.74
C GLN A 64 -20.15 -8.96 -8.71
N PHE A 65 -19.18 -8.06 -8.69
CA PHE A 65 -18.11 -8.01 -7.70
C PHE A 65 -18.21 -6.71 -6.92
N ASN A 66 -18.41 -6.81 -5.62
CA ASN A 66 -18.51 -5.64 -4.76
C ASN A 66 -17.15 -5.28 -4.18
N ILE A 67 -16.64 -4.11 -4.54
CA ILE A 67 -15.54 -3.46 -3.86
C ILE A 67 -16.09 -2.87 -2.55
N PRO A 68 -15.57 -3.24 -1.39
CA PRO A 68 -16.07 -2.75 -0.13
C PRO A 68 -15.72 -1.28 0.11
N SER A 69 -16.51 -0.62 0.95
CA SER A 69 -16.13 0.69 1.46
C SER A 69 -14.88 0.62 2.32
N SER A 70 -14.07 1.67 2.26
CA SER A 70 -12.90 1.82 3.11
C SER A 70 -12.83 3.19 3.76
N LEU A 71 -12.30 3.22 4.98
CA LEU A 71 -12.09 4.41 5.79
C LEU A 71 -10.61 4.51 6.14
N GLY A 72 -10.00 5.66 5.90
CA GLY A 72 -8.64 5.98 6.28
C GLY A 72 -8.59 7.23 7.15
N LEU A 73 -7.83 7.17 8.24
CA LEU A 73 -7.54 8.28 9.14
C LEU A 73 -6.03 8.41 9.30
N GLY A 74 -5.52 9.62 9.22
CA GLY A 74 -4.09 9.88 9.38
C GLY A 74 -3.84 11.14 10.18
N VAL A 75 -2.78 11.10 10.98
CA VAL A 75 -2.25 12.27 11.66
C VAL A 75 -0.74 12.29 11.48
N SER A 76 -0.18 13.47 11.22
CA SER A 76 1.26 13.62 11.17
C SER A 76 1.70 14.96 11.80
N TYR A 77 2.89 14.91 12.37
CA TYR A 77 3.61 16.07 12.88
C TYR A 77 4.88 16.22 12.07
N GLU A 78 5.16 17.44 11.63
CA GLU A 78 6.32 17.75 10.79
C GLU A 78 7.05 18.99 11.31
N ILE A 79 8.35 18.89 11.36
CA ILE A 79 9.29 20.01 11.43
C ILE A 79 10.02 20.02 10.10
N ILE A 80 9.86 21.07 9.31
CA ILE A 80 10.45 21.21 7.96
C ILE A 80 11.94 20.87 8.03
N ASP A 81 12.39 20.03 7.08
CA ASP A 81 13.79 19.62 6.87
C ASP A 81 14.49 19.01 8.10
N LYS A 82 13.72 18.55 9.09
CA LYS A 82 14.28 17.94 10.32
C LYS A 82 13.62 16.63 10.70
N LEU A 83 12.31 16.65 10.92
CA LEU A 83 11.60 15.54 11.53
C LEU A 83 10.20 15.45 10.96
N SER A 84 9.78 14.24 10.60
CA SER A 84 8.37 13.96 10.33
C SER A 84 7.99 12.67 11.06
N PHE A 85 6.85 12.69 11.73
CA PHE A 85 6.23 11.52 12.36
C PHE A 85 4.81 11.39 11.87
N GLY A 86 4.38 10.18 11.55
CA GLY A 86 3.04 9.90 11.07
C GLY A 86 2.44 8.64 11.65
N LEU A 87 1.13 8.67 11.84
CA LEU A 87 0.30 7.54 12.22
C LEU A 87 -0.89 7.47 11.26
N GLU A 88 -1.16 6.30 10.71
CA GLU A 88 -2.30 6.04 9.83
C GLU A 88 -3.05 4.80 10.29
N PHE A 89 -4.37 4.88 10.25
CA PHE A 89 -5.29 3.77 10.44
C PHE A 89 -6.20 3.66 9.23
N ARG A 90 -6.34 2.44 8.67
CA ARG A 90 -7.24 2.14 7.56
C ARG A 90 -8.07 0.90 7.87
N THR A 91 -9.35 0.95 7.53
CA THR A 91 -10.25 -0.22 7.64
C THR A 91 -11.08 -0.36 6.37
N SER A 92 -11.39 -1.60 5.97
CA SER A 92 -12.25 -1.87 4.82
C SER A 92 -13.25 -2.98 5.16
N SER A 93 -14.51 -2.79 4.77
CA SER A 93 -15.65 -3.62 5.16
C SER A 93 -15.83 -4.81 4.20
N TRP A 94 -14.86 -5.71 4.14
CA TRP A 94 -14.88 -6.90 3.27
C TRP A 94 -15.94 -7.94 3.67
N ASP A 95 -16.46 -7.87 4.88
CA ASP A 95 -17.55 -8.69 5.39
C ASP A 95 -18.83 -8.57 4.57
N ASN A 96 -19.04 -7.43 3.91
CA ASN A 96 -20.19 -7.15 3.06
C ASN A 96 -19.91 -7.37 1.56
N SER A 97 -18.73 -7.85 1.18
CA SER A 97 -18.38 -8.06 -0.21
C SER A 97 -18.83 -9.43 -0.70
N SER A 98 -19.63 -9.46 -1.77
CA SER A 98 -19.91 -10.69 -2.51
C SER A 98 -18.74 -10.99 -3.43
N GLY A 99 -18.21 -12.20 -3.35
CA GLY A 99 -17.06 -12.56 -4.16
C GLY A 99 -17.41 -12.90 -5.60
N TYR A 100 -16.46 -12.72 -6.49
CA TYR A 100 -16.51 -13.04 -7.93
C TYR A 100 -16.80 -14.51 -8.26
N PHE A 101 -16.52 -15.40 -7.34
CA PHE A 101 -16.74 -16.85 -7.50
C PHE A 101 -17.74 -17.33 -6.44
N GLU A 102 -18.72 -18.12 -6.86
CA GLU A 102 -19.54 -18.95 -5.97
C GLU A 102 -18.63 -20.00 -5.29
N ASN A 103 -17.77 -19.55 -4.39
CA ASN A 103 -16.90 -20.46 -3.66
C ASN A 103 -17.41 -20.54 -2.22
N PRO A 104 -17.87 -21.69 -1.73
CA PRO A 104 -18.42 -21.85 -0.38
C PRO A 104 -17.43 -21.54 0.75
N PHE A 105 -16.15 -21.34 0.43
CA PHE A 105 -15.11 -21.00 1.40
C PHE A 105 -14.87 -19.49 1.60
N LYS A 106 -15.74 -18.62 1.09
CA LYS A 106 -15.56 -17.17 1.13
C LYS A 106 -16.19 -16.53 2.37
N ASN A 107 -15.55 -16.70 3.48
CA ASN A 107 -15.78 -15.81 4.60
C ASN A 107 -14.68 -14.75 4.62
N TYR A 108 -15.01 -13.53 4.23
CA TYR A 108 -14.16 -12.38 4.44
C TYR A 108 -14.54 -11.70 5.76
N LYS A 109 -13.56 -11.15 6.44
CA LYS A 109 -13.77 -10.27 7.60
C LYS A 109 -13.26 -8.88 7.27
N ARG A 110 -13.74 -7.91 8.03
CA ARG A 110 -13.24 -6.55 7.96
C ARG A 110 -11.71 -6.53 8.10
N SER A 111 -11.05 -5.83 7.20
CA SER A 111 -9.60 -5.65 7.27
C SER A 111 -9.24 -4.42 8.08
N TYR A 112 -8.10 -4.48 8.74
CA TYR A 112 -7.53 -3.38 9.51
C TYR A 112 -6.06 -3.23 9.17
N GLN A 113 -5.61 -1.99 9.05
CA GLN A 113 -4.22 -1.66 8.88
C GLN A 113 -3.88 -0.46 9.75
N MET A 114 -2.79 -0.57 10.50
CA MET A 114 -2.20 0.52 11.25
C MET A 114 -0.74 0.64 10.84
N SER A 115 -0.34 1.83 10.46
CA SER A 115 1.04 2.14 10.10
C SER A 115 1.52 3.36 10.86
N THR A 116 2.76 3.33 11.30
CA THR A 116 3.44 4.47 11.88
C THR A 116 4.81 4.59 11.28
N GLY A 117 5.29 5.82 11.11
CA GLY A 117 6.59 6.11 10.54
C GLY A 117 7.21 7.37 11.10
N ILE A 118 8.52 7.36 11.13
CA ILE A 118 9.36 8.50 11.48
C ILE A 118 10.37 8.75 10.37
N GLU A 119 10.59 9.99 10.07
CA GLU A 119 11.62 10.48 9.15
C GLU A 119 12.48 11.54 9.87
N ILE A 120 13.78 11.41 9.76
CA ILE A 120 14.75 12.31 10.41
C ILE A 120 15.80 12.73 9.38
N ILE A 121 16.04 14.03 9.31
CA ILE A 121 17.15 14.64 8.56
C ILE A 121 18.00 15.38 9.59
N PRO A 122 19.21 14.93 9.91
CA PRO A 122 20.00 15.55 10.96
C PRO A 122 20.32 17.03 10.68
N ASP A 123 20.67 17.36 9.45
CA ASP A 123 20.98 18.71 9.01
C ASP A 123 20.93 18.77 7.48
N ALA A 124 19.83 19.28 6.92
CA ALA A 124 19.58 19.29 5.47
C ALA A 124 20.55 20.22 4.71
N GLU A 125 21.03 21.28 5.36
CA GLU A 125 21.89 22.31 4.74
C GLU A 125 23.39 22.06 4.97
N ASN A 126 23.77 20.98 5.63
CA ASN A 126 25.17 20.72 5.98
C ASN A 126 26.02 20.45 4.73
N VAL A 127 26.98 21.35 4.47
CA VAL A 127 27.89 21.22 3.33
C VAL A 127 29.05 20.26 3.61
N ASN A 128 29.48 20.15 4.88
CA ASN A 128 30.68 19.44 5.27
C ASN A 128 30.47 17.92 5.45
N SER A 129 29.25 17.48 5.71
CA SER A 129 28.98 16.06 5.99
C SER A 129 27.81 15.54 5.15
N PHE A 130 28.12 14.58 4.29
CA PHE A 130 27.11 13.90 3.49
C PHE A 130 26.04 13.20 4.34
N PHE A 131 26.47 12.48 5.40
CA PHE A 131 25.56 11.71 6.25
C PHE A 131 24.57 12.57 7.02
N ARG A 132 24.86 13.86 7.28
CA ARG A 132 23.92 14.78 7.92
C ARG A 132 22.76 15.18 7.00
N ARG A 133 22.95 15.13 5.67
CA ARG A 133 21.93 15.42 4.67
C ARG A 133 21.10 14.21 4.26
N VAL A 134 21.51 13.01 4.69
CA VAL A 134 20.77 11.78 4.45
C VAL A 134 19.47 11.80 5.25
N THR A 135 18.37 11.41 4.60
CA THR A 135 17.10 11.19 5.27
C THR A 135 17.04 9.76 5.78
N TYR A 136 16.84 9.61 7.08
CA TYR A 136 16.69 8.32 7.76
C TYR A 136 15.21 8.07 8.03
N ARG A 137 14.72 6.87 7.71
CA ARG A 137 13.32 6.49 7.89
C ARG A 137 13.19 5.21 8.68
N GLY A 138 12.18 5.17 9.53
CA GLY A 138 11.79 3.96 10.25
C GLY A 138 10.28 3.85 10.30
N GLY A 139 9.75 2.62 10.25
CA GLY A 139 8.30 2.44 10.31
C GLY A 139 7.90 1.07 10.82
N LEU A 140 6.64 0.99 11.27
CA LEU A 140 5.97 -0.21 11.74
C LEU A 140 4.64 -0.34 11.01
N LEU A 141 4.35 -1.53 10.51
CA LEU A 141 3.08 -1.91 9.88
C LEU A 141 2.46 -3.08 10.63
N ILE A 142 1.19 -2.95 11.00
CA ILE A 142 0.36 -4.02 11.53
C ILE A 142 -0.89 -4.11 10.65
N LYS A 143 -1.13 -5.28 10.06
CA LYS A 143 -2.24 -5.50 9.14
C LYS A 143 -2.97 -6.80 9.47
N LYS A 144 -4.30 -6.73 9.51
CA LYS A 144 -5.20 -7.89 9.48
C LYS A 144 -5.86 -7.95 8.11
N SER A 145 -5.50 -8.99 7.34
CA SER A 145 -6.05 -9.22 6.01
C SER A 145 -7.54 -9.61 6.09
N PRO A 146 -8.35 -9.32 5.07
CA PRO A 146 -9.73 -9.81 5.03
C PRO A 146 -9.82 -11.33 4.89
N ILE A 147 -8.75 -11.98 4.44
CA ILE A 147 -8.72 -13.42 4.16
C ILE A 147 -8.74 -14.21 5.48
N ILE A 148 -9.61 -15.22 5.53
CA ILE A 148 -9.74 -16.16 6.65
C ILE A 148 -9.19 -17.52 6.24
N ILE A 149 -8.32 -18.06 7.08
CA ILE A 149 -7.78 -19.41 6.94
C ILE A 149 -7.96 -20.09 8.31
N ASN A 150 -8.57 -21.29 8.31
CA ASN A 150 -8.89 -22.03 9.55
C ASN A 150 -9.60 -21.13 10.60
N ASN A 151 -10.62 -20.39 10.16
CA ASN A 151 -11.42 -19.47 10.97
C ASN A 151 -10.65 -18.27 11.61
N ASN A 152 -9.38 -18.07 11.25
CA ASN A 152 -8.54 -16.97 11.72
C ASN A 152 -8.12 -16.05 10.57
N GLN A 153 -8.06 -14.74 10.82
CA GLN A 153 -7.56 -13.76 9.86
C GLN A 153 -6.04 -13.85 9.73
N LEU A 154 -5.57 -13.67 8.51
CA LEU A 154 -4.14 -13.59 8.21
C LEU A 154 -3.58 -12.24 8.70
N ASN A 155 -2.74 -12.28 9.72
CA ASN A 155 -2.10 -11.10 10.30
C ASN A 155 -0.70 -10.91 9.70
N THR A 156 -0.31 -9.67 9.50
CA THR A 156 1.03 -9.27 9.05
C THR A 156 1.56 -8.19 9.99
N THR A 157 2.80 -8.35 10.43
CA THR A 157 3.54 -7.31 11.17
C THR A 157 4.88 -7.14 10.48
N ALA A 158 5.24 -5.89 10.14
CA ALA A 158 6.49 -5.59 9.47
C ALA A 158 7.16 -4.36 10.07
N LEU A 159 8.49 -4.36 10.04
CA LEU A 159 9.36 -3.23 10.33
C LEU A 159 10.00 -2.77 9.03
N THR A 160 10.09 -1.47 8.85
CA THR A 160 10.71 -0.86 7.68
C THR A 160 11.83 0.09 8.11
N PHE A 161 12.94 0.06 7.38
CA PHE A 161 14.04 1.00 7.50
C PHE A 161 14.38 1.54 6.13
N GLY A 162 14.66 2.83 6.03
CA GLY A 162 14.96 3.47 4.76
C GLY A 162 15.98 4.58 4.88
N LEU A 163 16.71 4.76 3.79
CA LEU A 163 17.66 5.85 3.59
C LEU A 163 17.32 6.57 2.29
N SER A 164 17.38 7.90 2.31
CA SER A 164 17.28 8.71 1.10
C SER A 164 18.54 9.53 0.95
N LEU A 165 19.33 9.16 -0.03
CA LEU A 165 20.64 9.74 -0.30
C LEU A 165 20.48 10.89 -1.29
N PRO A 166 20.89 12.13 -0.94
CA PRO A 166 20.86 13.25 -1.88
C PRO A 166 21.92 13.05 -2.98
N VAL A 167 21.49 13.14 -4.23
CA VAL A 167 22.35 13.08 -5.43
C VAL A 167 22.17 14.38 -6.18
N GLY A 168 23.19 15.23 -6.18
CA GLY A 168 23.07 16.59 -6.68
C GLY A 168 22.20 17.49 -5.78
N SER A 169 21.59 18.53 -6.37
CA SER A 169 20.83 19.53 -5.61
C SER A 169 19.39 19.12 -5.27
N ILE A 170 18.74 18.37 -6.17
CA ILE A 170 17.29 18.07 -6.06
C ILE A 170 16.94 16.60 -6.31
N SER A 171 17.90 15.77 -6.69
CA SER A 171 17.69 14.34 -6.96
C SER A 171 18.02 13.48 -5.74
N ARG A 172 17.37 12.34 -5.58
CA ARG A 172 17.58 11.43 -4.45
C ARG A 172 17.57 9.96 -4.89
N VAL A 173 18.40 9.15 -4.26
CA VAL A 173 18.35 7.69 -4.34
C VAL A 173 17.79 7.15 -3.03
N ASN A 174 16.74 6.35 -3.10
CA ASN A 174 16.07 5.77 -1.95
C ASN A 174 16.41 4.29 -1.84
N ILE A 175 16.81 3.85 -0.67
CA ILE A 175 17.09 2.47 -0.33
C ILE A 175 16.24 2.11 0.87
N GLY A 176 15.53 0.99 0.80
CA GLY A 176 14.68 0.53 1.88
C GLY A 176 14.79 -0.96 2.12
N ILE A 177 14.58 -1.34 3.36
CA ILE A 177 14.49 -2.73 3.80
C ILE A 177 13.20 -2.88 4.60
N GLU A 178 12.40 -3.88 4.25
CA GLU A 178 11.22 -4.29 5.01
C GLU A 178 11.41 -5.73 5.46
N THR A 179 11.27 -5.96 6.76
CA THR A 179 11.26 -7.30 7.34
C THR A 179 9.94 -7.53 8.07
N GLY A 180 9.34 -8.69 7.88
CA GLY A 180 8.04 -8.94 8.45
C GLY A 180 7.73 -10.40 8.67
N LYS A 181 6.63 -10.59 9.43
CA LYS A 181 6.04 -11.89 9.70
C LYS A 181 4.59 -11.87 9.24
N ARG A 182 4.19 -12.90 8.52
CA ARG A 182 2.81 -13.10 8.07
C ARG A 182 2.30 -14.45 8.54
N GLY A 183 1.10 -14.44 9.12
CA GLY A 183 0.45 -15.63 9.63
C GLY A 183 0.97 -16.11 10.99
N ASN A 184 0.41 -17.24 11.44
CA ASN A 184 0.78 -17.91 12.69
C ASN A 184 0.53 -19.41 12.54
N ILE A 185 1.55 -20.24 12.72
CA ILE A 185 1.48 -21.68 12.49
C ILE A 185 0.42 -22.38 13.38
N ASN A 186 0.26 -21.90 14.60
CA ASN A 186 -0.67 -22.51 15.56
C ASN A 186 -2.15 -22.17 15.28
N LYS A 187 -2.41 -21.10 14.51
CA LYS A 187 -3.76 -20.61 14.24
C LYS A 187 -4.20 -20.82 12.79
N ILE A 188 -3.28 -20.65 11.84
CA ILE A 188 -3.59 -20.61 10.41
C ILE A 188 -2.83 -21.69 9.63
N SER A 189 -1.94 -22.45 10.29
CA SER A 189 -1.04 -23.44 9.67
C SER A 189 -0.08 -22.85 8.60
N ILE A 190 -0.03 -21.52 8.49
CA ILE A 190 0.85 -20.78 7.59
C ILE A 190 1.62 -19.74 8.40
N LYS A 191 2.94 -19.75 8.28
CA LYS A 191 3.84 -18.72 8.83
C LYS A 191 4.90 -18.42 7.79
N GLU A 192 5.00 -17.16 7.43
CA GLU A 192 5.99 -16.64 6.49
C GLU A 192 6.81 -15.57 7.20
N ASN A 193 8.13 -15.66 7.14
CA ASN A 193 9.04 -14.58 7.45
C ASN A 193 9.61 -14.08 6.13
N TYR A 194 9.61 -12.79 5.90
CA TYR A 194 10.09 -12.22 4.65
C TYR A 194 11.04 -11.05 4.89
N LEU A 195 11.93 -10.87 3.93
CA LEU A 195 12.82 -9.72 3.82
C LEU A 195 12.67 -9.17 2.40
N LYS A 196 12.41 -7.87 2.29
CA LYS A 196 12.21 -7.18 1.02
C LYS A 196 13.18 -6.01 0.92
N PHE A 197 13.89 -5.92 -0.19
CA PHE A 197 14.74 -4.79 -0.54
C PHE A 197 14.03 -3.91 -1.57
N ILE A 198 14.08 -2.61 -1.37
CA ILE A 198 13.44 -1.61 -2.21
C ILE A 198 14.50 -0.59 -2.61
N VAL A 199 14.66 -0.36 -3.91
CA VAL A 199 15.53 0.69 -4.45
C VAL A 199 14.70 1.55 -5.39
N GLY A 200 14.82 2.85 -5.24
CA GLY A 200 14.11 3.82 -6.07
C GLY A 200 14.96 5.07 -6.30
N SER A 201 14.67 5.80 -7.35
CA SER A 201 15.30 7.08 -7.62
C SER A 201 14.25 8.14 -7.91
N SER A 202 14.49 9.36 -7.41
CA SER A 202 13.73 10.56 -7.74
C SER A 202 14.68 11.50 -8.45
N ILE A 203 14.44 11.71 -9.74
CA ILE A 203 15.24 12.61 -10.57
C ILE A 203 14.39 13.87 -10.79
N ASN A 204 14.83 14.97 -10.22
CA ASN A 204 14.21 16.26 -10.42
C ASN A 204 15.16 17.18 -11.18
N ASN A 205 14.63 17.99 -12.08
CA ASN A 205 15.41 18.99 -12.80
C ASN A 205 14.62 20.30 -12.87
N VAL A 206 15.31 21.41 -12.76
CA VAL A 206 14.71 22.74 -12.90
C VAL A 206 14.86 23.18 -14.35
N TRP A 207 13.72 23.25 -15.05
CA TRP A 207 13.66 23.71 -16.44
C TRP A 207 13.44 25.23 -16.45
N PHE A 208 14.01 25.94 -17.43
CA PHE A 208 13.82 27.38 -17.63
C PHE A 208 14.43 28.29 -16.55
N ILE A 209 15.64 27.98 -16.09
CA ILE A 209 16.40 28.94 -15.28
C ILE A 209 16.80 30.10 -16.20
N LYS A 210 16.23 31.29 -15.93
CA LYS A 210 16.65 32.51 -16.61
C LYS A 210 18.10 32.81 -16.20
N ARG A 211 19.03 32.75 -17.11
CA ARG A 211 20.42 33.17 -16.86
C ARG A 211 20.39 34.68 -16.59
N LYS A 212 20.82 35.10 -15.41
CA LYS A 212 21.19 36.47 -15.18
C LYS A 212 22.51 36.69 -15.91
N PHE A 213 22.47 37.51 -16.93
CA PHE A 213 23.70 38.12 -17.49
C PHE A 213 23.96 39.34 -16.58
N ASP A 214 25.13 39.33 -15.96
CA ASP A 214 25.71 40.53 -15.29
C ASP A 214 26.21 41.51 -16.35
#